data_fdbdc52ddfd0492b89a617648fccee93
#
_entry.id   fdbdc52ddfd0492b89a617648fccee93
#
_cell.length_a   1.000
_cell.length_b   1.000
_cell.length_c   1.000
_cell.angle_alpha   90.00
_cell.angle_beta   90.00
_cell.angle_gamma   90.00
#
_symmetry.space_group_name_H-M   'P 1'
#
loop_
_entity.id
_entity.type
_entity.pdbx_description
1 polymer ?
#
loop_
_entity_poly.entity_id
_entity_poly.type
_entity_poly.pdbx_seq_one_letter_code
_entity_poly.pdbx_strand_id
1 'polypeptide(L)'
;MKFLFASDSFKGTLSSPKTAELLTQAAREIFPDCVCDSIEVADGGEGTTEAVLSAVKGTTIPLKVHGPLWEELTCSYGMLDEKRAVMEMAAASGLPLVPDEKRDPRYTTSYGTGEMIRDALERGFRDISIAIGGSATNDGGIGCIRALGGRFLDENGEELKGCGGDLIKIKKIDISGLNPLIKECRFTVMCDVTNPLCGKDGATYTFGRQKGATPEIQDELEKGMCNYRDIIQKQFGMDMDNVKGAGAAGGLGAALMVFLNGTLKSGIETVLDLVDFDRRLEGVDVVVTGEGATDWQSVFGKVMQGIGIHCKAHGIPAVAIVGSMGKGAEDIFEYGIESMITTINGVMTLPEALDHAEELYLGAARRLFRMLRAGSRLL
;
A
#
# COMPACT_ATOMS: atom_id res chain seq x y z
N MET A 1 28.00 17.72 -5.02
CA MET A 1 26.55 17.55 -5.15
C MET A 1 26.14 16.29 -4.43
N LYS A 2 25.03 16.35 -3.69
CA LYS A 2 24.43 15.20 -3.03
C LYS A 2 23.09 14.87 -3.70
N PHE A 3 22.95 13.67 -4.21
CA PHE A 3 21.73 13.14 -4.83
C PHE A 3 21.04 12.18 -3.88
N LEU A 4 19.72 12.22 -3.83
CA LEU A 4 18.88 11.21 -3.20
C LEU A 4 18.02 10.52 -4.25
N PHE A 5 18.09 9.19 -4.31
CA PHE A 5 17.32 8.37 -5.24
C PHE A 5 16.17 7.70 -4.50
N ALA A 6 14.94 7.95 -4.95
CA ALA A 6 13.71 7.48 -4.34
C ALA A 6 12.68 7.10 -5.42
N SER A 7 13.00 6.08 -6.20
CA SER A 7 12.12 5.60 -7.30
C SER A 7 11.31 4.38 -6.86
N ASP A 8 10.07 4.30 -7.33
CA ASP A 8 9.30 3.07 -7.28
C ASP A 8 9.92 2.02 -8.22
N SER A 9 9.48 0.78 -8.08
CA SER A 9 9.84 -0.30 -8.99
C SER A 9 9.21 -0.09 -10.37
N PHE A 10 9.94 -0.48 -11.41
CA PHE A 10 9.39 -0.59 -12.77
C PHE A 10 8.85 -2.01 -12.93
N LYS A 11 7.59 -2.18 -12.56
CA LYS A 11 6.93 -3.50 -12.43
C LYS A 11 7.26 -4.43 -13.59
N GLY A 12 7.79 -5.61 -13.24
CA GLY A 12 8.19 -6.65 -14.18
C GLY A 12 9.57 -6.47 -14.84
N THR A 13 10.33 -5.39 -14.53
CA THR A 13 11.65 -5.14 -15.14
C THR A 13 12.74 -4.74 -14.15
N LEU A 14 12.59 -3.57 -13.49
CA LEU A 14 13.63 -3.04 -12.59
C LEU A 14 13.08 -2.88 -11.17
N SER A 15 13.78 -3.44 -10.20
CA SER A 15 13.52 -3.18 -8.79
C SER A 15 14.01 -1.78 -8.37
N SER A 16 13.49 -1.23 -7.27
CA SER A 16 13.97 0.04 -6.73
C SER A 16 15.47 0.03 -6.40
N PRO A 17 16.08 -1.03 -5.81
CA PRO A 17 17.53 -1.13 -5.67
C PRO A 17 18.28 -1.07 -7.00
N LYS A 18 17.76 -1.72 -8.03
CA LYS A 18 18.40 -1.71 -9.35
C LYS A 18 18.36 -0.33 -10.01
N THR A 19 17.25 0.38 -9.91
CA THR A 19 17.18 1.77 -10.39
C THR A 19 18.19 2.68 -9.66
N ALA A 20 18.33 2.53 -8.34
CA ALA A 20 19.30 3.27 -7.54
C ALA A 20 20.76 2.94 -7.93
N GLU A 21 21.09 1.68 -8.23
CA GLU A 21 22.39 1.26 -8.74
C GLU A 21 22.72 1.98 -10.06
N LEU A 22 21.80 1.93 -11.03
CA LEU A 22 21.97 2.54 -12.35
C LEU A 22 22.07 4.08 -12.28
N LEU A 23 21.29 4.71 -11.39
CA LEU A 23 21.39 6.15 -11.12
C LEU A 23 22.74 6.50 -10.51
N THR A 24 23.21 5.72 -9.54
CA THR A 24 24.53 5.92 -8.91
C THR A 24 25.65 5.81 -9.94
N GLN A 25 25.58 4.82 -10.81
CA GLN A 25 26.55 4.64 -11.90
C GLN A 25 26.59 5.88 -12.80
N ALA A 26 25.42 6.30 -13.32
CA ALA A 26 25.31 7.44 -14.22
C ALA A 26 25.72 8.77 -13.55
N ALA A 27 25.35 8.97 -12.28
CA ALA A 27 25.73 10.16 -11.52
C ALA A 27 27.25 10.28 -11.40
N ARG A 28 27.95 9.20 -10.99
CA ARG A 28 29.41 9.18 -10.81
C ARG A 28 30.17 9.33 -12.13
N GLU A 29 29.64 8.85 -13.24
CA GLU A 29 30.22 9.08 -14.58
C GLU A 29 30.25 10.59 -14.94
N ILE A 30 29.29 11.37 -14.48
CA ILE A 30 29.10 12.78 -14.84
C ILE A 30 29.60 13.74 -13.74
N PHE A 31 29.45 13.36 -12.49
CA PHE A 31 29.86 14.06 -11.29
C PHE A 31 30.72 13.12 -10.40
N PRO A 32 32.02 12.97 -10.67
CA PRO A 32 32.87 11.97 -9.98
C PRO A 32 32.88 12.11 -8.46
N ASP A 33 32.77 13.32 -7.95
CA ASP A 33 32.81 13.64 -6.51
C ASP A 33 31.42 13.74 -5.87
N CYS A 34 30.35 13.26 -6.54
CA CYS A 34 29.01 13.30 -5.99
C CYS A 34 28.81 12.29 -4.85
N VAL A 35 27.98 12.66 -3.91
CA VAL A 35 27.44 11.76 -2.89
C VAL A 35 26.08 11.27 -3.38
N CYS A 36 25.90 9.96 -3.44
CA CYS A 36 24.65 9.33 -3.78
C CYS A 36 24.10 8.57 -2.57
N ASP A 37 22.88 8.87 -2.19
CA ASP A 37 22.08 8.12 -1.22
C ASP A 37 20.82 7.58 -1.91
N SER A 38 20.29 6.48 -1.41
CA SER A 38 19.08 5.88 -1.98
C SER A 38 18.17 5.33 -0.89
N ILE A 39 16.89 5.41 -1.14
CA ILE A 39 15.86 4.78 -0.32
C ILE A 39 14.89 4.01 -1.20
N GLU A 40 14.47 2.87 -0.73
CA GLU A 40 13.36 2.17 -1.31
C GLU A 40 12.06 2.78 -0.81
N VAL A 41 11.14 3.02 -1.74
CA VAL A 41 9.82 3.60 -1.46
C VAL A 41 8.75 2.75 -2.13
N ALA A 42 7.54 2.80 -1.57
CA ALA A 42 6.37 2.10 -2.09
C ALA A 42 5.11 2.93 -1.80
N ASP A 43 4.02 2.60 -2.47
CA ASP A 43 2.75 3.32 -2.39
C ASP A 43 1.74 2.69 -1.40
N GLY A 44 2.17 1.80 -0.51
CA GLY A 44 1.26 1.07 0.38
C GLY A 44 0.67 -0.21 -0.24
N GLY A 45 1.14 -0.59 -1.42
CA GLY A 45 0.82 -1.85 -2.09
C GLY A 45 1.78 -2.99 -1.74
N GLU A 46 1.90 -3.95 -2.67
CA GLU A 46 2.83 -5.08 -2.56
C GLU A 46 4.28 -4.60 -2.47
N GLY A 47 5.06 -5.19 -1.56
CA GLY A 47 6.48 -4.87 -1.33
C GLY A 47 6.70 -3.67 -0.38
N THR A 48 5.65 -3.08 0.17
CA THR A 48 5.77 -1.96 1.12
C THR A 48 6.58 -2.32 2.36
N THR A 49 6.34 -3.51 2.92
CA THR A 49 7.08 -3.98 4.11
C THR A 49 8.57 -4.10 3.82
N GLU A 50 8.94 -4.69 2.68
CA GLU A 50 10.33 -4.87 2.27
C GLU A 50 11.03 -3.53 2.06
N ALA A 51 10.39 -2.60 1.33
CA ALA A 51 10.92 -1.26 1.08
C ALA A 51 11.18 -0.49 2.38
N VAL A 52 10.22 -0.48 3.30
CA VAL A 52 10.38 0.20 4.60
C VAL A 52 11.49 -0.46 5.43
N LEU A 53 11.53 -1.80 5.51
CA LEU A 53 12.58 -2.52 6.26
C LEU A 53 13.98 -2.24 5.73
N SER A 54 14.14 -2.23 4.41
CA SER A 54 15.40 -1.89 3.74
C SER A 54 15.87 -0.48 4.15
N ALA A 55 14.97 0.49 4.09
CA ALA A 55 15.29 1.89 4.37
C ALA A 55 15.67 2.17 5.83
N VAL A 56 15.05 1.47 6.81
CA VAL A 56 15.30 1.68 8.25
C VAL A 56 16.19 0.62 8.86
N LYS A 57 16.66 -0.36 8.07
CA LYS A 57 17.43 -1.54 8.54
C LYS A 57 16.67 -2.35 9.59
N GLY A 58 15.36 -2.48 9.37
CA GLY A 58 14.48 -3.29 10.20
C GLY A 58 14.68 -4.79 9.98
N THR A 59 13.90 -5.60 10.66
CA THR A 59 13.96 -7.06 10.57
C THR A 59 12.58 -7.66 10.30
N THR A 60 12.56 -8.82 9.65
CA THR A 60 11.34 -9.56 9.34
C THR A 60 11.00 -10.53 10.48
N ILE A 61 9.74 -10.56 10.89
CA ILE A 61 9.20 -11.50 11.88
C ILE A 61 8.32 -12.52 11.15
N PRO A 62 8.75 -13.78 11.03
CA PRO A 62 7.93 -14.85 10.47
C PRO A 62 6.95 -15.38 11.52
N LEU A 63 5.74 -15.78 11.07
CA LEU A 63 4.74 -16.42 11.91
C LEU A 63 3.82 -17.31 11.08
N LYS A 64 3.15 -18.26 11.76
CA LYS A 64 2.10 -19.08 11.19
C LYS A 64 0.75 -18.46 11.44
N VAL A 65 -0.07 -18.38 10.39
CA VAL A 65 -1.41 -17.81 10.41
C VAL A 65 -2.35 -18.63 9.53
N HIS A 66 -3.63 -18.33 9.59
CA HIS A 66 -4.60 -18.83 8.62
C HIS A 66 -4.58 -17.98 7.35
N GLY A 67 -4.57 -18.65 6.20
CA GLY A 67 -4.76 -18.03 4.90
C GLY A 67 -6.22 -17.67 4.62
N PRO A 68 -6.46 -17.06 3.43
CA PRO A 68 -7.80 -16.60 3.06
C PRO A 68 -8.83 -17.73 2.93
N LEU A 69 -8.41 -18.97 2.69
CA LEU A 69 -9.26 -20.17 2.62
C LEU A 69 -9.16 -21.05 3.86
N TRP A 70 -8.69 -20.53 5.00
CA TRP A 70 -8.51 -21.20 6.29
C TRP A 70 -7.38 -22.26 6.32
N GLU A 71 -6.56 -22.34 5.31
CA GLU A 71 -5.33 -23.14 5.32
C GLU A 71 -4.28 -22.51 6.24
N GLU A 72 -3.44 -23.34 6.87
CA GLU A 72 -2.28 -22.83 7.62
C GLU A 72 -1.20 -22.40 6.62
N LEU A 73 -0.68 -21.17 6.76
CA LEU A 73 0.43 -20.66 5.99
C LEU A 73 1.45 -19.96 6.89
N THR A 74 2.66 -19.81 6.40
CA THR A 74 3.69 -18.97 7.01
C THR A 74 3.77 -17.66 6.26
N CYS A 75 3.59 -16.56 6.97
CA CYS A 75 3.78 -15.21 6.45
C CYS A 75 4.78 -14.45 7.33
N SER A 76 4.98 -13.17 7.05
CA SER A 76 5.84 -12.32 7.86
C SER A 76 5.35 -10.88 7.86
N TYR A 77 5.79 -10.13 8.87
CA TYR A 77 5.67 -8.68 8.93
C TYR A 77 6.99 -8.05 9.38
N GLY A 78 7.12 -6.73 9.25
CA GLY A 78 8.33 -5.99 9.56
C GLY A 78 8.34 -5.42 10.97
N MET A 79 9.45 -5.59 11.67
CA MET A 79 9.82 -4.85 12.88
C MET A 79 10.74 -3.70 12.50
N LEU A 80 10.32 -2.47 12.74
CA LEU A 80 11.11 -1.28 12.46
C LEU A 80 12.02 -0.92 13.65
N ASP A 81 11.46 -1.02 14.85
CA ASP A 81 12.16 -0.88 16.13
C ASP A 81 11.36 -1.60 17.24
N GLU A 82 11.70 -1.34 18.50
CA GLU A 82 11.07 -2.00 19.66
C GLU A 82 9.56 -1.72 19.80
N LYS A 83 9.03 -0.67 19.15
CA LYS A 83 7.64 -0.23 19.29
C LYS A 83 6.87 -0.21 17.98
N ARG A 84 7.55 -0.10 16.82
CA ARG A 84 6.92 0.08 15.52
C ARG A 84 6.99 -1.18 14.69
N ALA A 85 5.86 -1.55 14.10
CA ALA A 85 5.76 -2.63 13.12
C ALA A 85 5.03 -2.15 11.85
N VAL A 86 5.36 -2.77 10.72
CA VAL A 86 4.70 -2.58 9.43
C VAL A 86 4.28 -3.93 8.88
N MET A 87 3.07 -4.02 8.32
CA MET A 87 2.56 -5.26 7.76
C MET A 87 1.69 -5.02 6.54
N GLU A 88 1.68 -6.00 5.65
CA GLU A 88 0.77 -6.07 4.51
C GLU A 88 -0.31 -7.11 4.79
N MET A 89 -1.58 -6.72 4.71
CA MET A 89 -2.68 -7.68 4.85
C MET A 89 -2.61 -8.79 3.80
N ALA A 90 -2.04 -8.49 2.63
CA ALA A 90 -1.88 -9.42 1.54
C ALA A 90 -0.97 -10.61 1.87
N ALA A 91 -0.07 -10.48 2.84
CA ALA A 91 0.79 -11.58 3.30
C ALA A 91 0.00 -12.75 3.91
N ALA A 92 -1.18 -12.47 4.49
CA ALA A 92 -2.05 -13.47 5.12
C ALA A 92 -3.42 -13.60 4.45
N SER A 93 -3.90 -12.56 3.75
CA SER A 93 -5.26 -12.50 3.20
C SER A 93 -5.30 -11.96 1.77
N GLY A 94 -4.18 -12.10 1.04
CA GLY A 94 -3.96 -11.56 -0.29
C GLY A 94 -4.53 -12.41 -1.41
N LEU A 95 -4.85 -11.75 -2.52
CA LEU A 95 -5.40 -12.38 -3.73
C LEU A 95 -4.46 -13.43 -4.35
N PRO A 96 -3.13 -13.25 -4.38
CA PRO A 96 -2.21 -14.27 -4.88
C PRO A 96 -2.22 -15.59 -4.12
N LEU A 97 -2.70 -15.59 -2.87
CA LEU A 97 -2.82 -16.81 -2.04
C LEU A 97 -4.02 -17.68 -2.45
N VAL A 98 -4.93 -17.14 -3.26
CA VAL A 98 -6.15 -17.85 -3.70
C VAL A 98 -5.99 -18.26 -5.16
N PRO A 99 -5.88 -19.56 -5.48
CA PRO A 99 -5.89 -20.04 -6.86
C PRO A 99 -7.13 -19.55 -7.62
N ASP A 100 -6.98 -19.21 -8.90
CA ASP A 100 -8.04 -18.60 -9.71
C ASP A 100 -9.35 -19.40 -9.68
N GLU A 101 -9.25 -20.74 -9.73
CA GLU A 101 -10.39 -21.65 -9.70
C GLU A 101 -11.09 -21.75 -8.33
N LYS A 102 -10.48 -21.23 -7.27
CA LYS A 102 -11.03 -21.20 -5.90
C LYS A 102 -11.47 -19.80 -5.46
N ARG A 103 -11.37 -18.82 -6.35
CA ARG A 103 -11.77 -17.44 -6.03
C ARG A 103 -13.28 -17.32 -5.88
N ASP A 104 -13.71 -17.23 -4.64
CA ASP A 104 -15.09 -16.91 -4.27
C ASP A 104 -15.07 -16.12 -2.95
N PRO A 105 -15.32 -14.80 -2.99
CA PRO A 105 -15.20 -13.96 -1.79
C PRO A 105 -16.29 -14.22 -0.73
N ARG A 106 -17.25 -15.10 -0.97
CA ARG A 106 -18.16 -15.57 0.07
C ARG A 106 -17.46 -16.43 1.12
N TYR A 107 -16.37 -17.10 0.74
CA TYR A 107 -15.68 -18.08 1.59
C TYR A 107 -14.30 -17.60 2.09
N THR A 108 -13.79 -16.49 1.57
CA THR A 108 -12.50 -15.95 2.00
C THR A 108 -12.62 -15.14 3.29
N THR A 109 -11.54 -15.15 4.07
CA THR A 109 -11.46 -14.51 5.39
C THR A 109 -10.21 -13.66 5.55
N SER A 110 -10.33 -12.56 6.30
CA SER A 110 -9.23 -11.72 6.77
C SER A 110 -8.66 -12.17 8.12
N TYR A 111 -8.98 -13.38 8.59
CA TYR A 111 -8.63 -13.88 9.94
C TYR A 111 -7.11 -13.85 10.18
N GLY A 112 -6.30 -14.29 9.21
CA GLY A 112 -4.84 -14.28 9.32
C GLY A 112 -4.24 -12.89 9.46
N THR A 113 -4.84 -11.88 8.85
CA THR A 113 -4.45 -10.48 9.08
C THR A 113 -4.62 -10.10 10.56
N GLY A 114 -5.72 -10.52 11.18
CA GLY A 114 -5.94 -10.31 12.61
C GLY A 114 -4.96 -11.08 13.49
N GLU A 115 -4.53 -12.28 13.07
CA GLU A 115 -3.49 -13.04 13.76
C GLU A 115 -2.12 -12.33 13.73
N MET A 116 -1.77 -11.71 12.57
CA MET A 116 -0.56 -10.88 12.47
C MET A 116 -0.60 -9.70 13.43
N ILE A 117 -1.74 -8.99 13.50
CA ILE A 117 -1.93 -7.86 14.42
C ILE A 117 -1.84 -8.35 15.87
N ARG A 118 -2.46 -9.47 16.20
CA ARG A 118 -2.41 -10.06 17.56
C ARG A 118 -0.98 -10.39 17.97
N ASP A 119 -0.22 -11.09 17.12
CA ASP A 119 1.19 -11.41 17.38
C ASP A 119 2.02 -10.16 17.63
N ALA A 120 1.83 -9.12 16.81
CA ALA A 120 2.52 -7.84 16.97
C ALA A 120 2.19 -7.18 18.32
N LEU A 121 0.91 -7.13 18.72
CA LEU A 121 0.49 -6.60 20.02
C LEU A 121 1.10 -7.39 21.20
N GLU A 122 1.11 -8.73 21.12
CA GLU A 122 1.64 -9.62 22.15
C GLU A 122 3.17 -9.50 22.27
N ARG A 123 3.88 -9.19 21.18
CA ARG A 123 5.33 -8.87 21.20
C ARG A 123 5.64 -7.49 21.77
N GLY A 124 4.66 -6.65 21.99
CA GLY A 124 4.86 -5.34 22.60
C GLY A 124 4.87 -4.16 21.63
N PHE A 125 4.59 -4.38 20.34
CA PHE A 125 4.43 -3.26 19.39
C PHE A 125 3.21 -2.43 19.75
N ARG A 126 3.33 -1.09 19.63
CA ARG A 126 2.27 -0.13 19.98
C ARG A 126 2.05 0.94 18.91
N ASP A 127 2.73 0.83 17.80
CA ASP A 127 2.56 1.65 16.62
C ASP A 127 2.66 0.75 15.39
N ILE A 128 1.49 0.39 14.84
CA ILE A 128 1.37 -0.62 13.79
C ILE A 128 0.82 0.04 12.53
N SER A 129 1.60 0.00 11.46
CA SER A 129 1.19 0.44 10.14
C SER A 129 0.77 -0.77 9.29
N ILE A 130 -0.42 -0.70 8.70
CA ILE A 130 -1.04 -1.81 7.97
C ILE A 130 -1.35 -1.37 6.55
N ALA A 131 -0.67 -1.96 5.57
CA ALA A 131 -1.01 -1.81 4.16
C ALA A 131 -2.15 -2.78 3.81
N ILE A 132 -3.25 -2.27 3.27
CA ILE A 132 -4.45 -3.06 3.00
C ILE A 132 -4.72 -3.31 1.51
N GLY A 133 -3.76 -3.04 0.63
CA GLY A 133 -3.81 -3.39 -0.78
C GLY A 133 -3.78 -4.90 -1.05
N GLY A 134 -4.19 -5.32 -2.23
CA GLY A 134 -4.05 -6.71 -2.71
C GLY A 134 -4.96 -7.76 -2.07
N SER A 135 -6.07 -7.39 -1.42
CA SER A 135 -6.94 -8.31 -0.68
C SER A 135 -7.68 -9.34 -1.53
N ALA A 136 -7.83 -10.57 -1.02
CA ALA A 136 -8.71 -11.61 -1.56
C ALA A 136 -10.13 -11.57 -0.96
N THR A 137 -10.35 -10.79 0.08
CA THR A 137 -11.51 -10.87 0.96
C THR A 137 -12.57 -9.82 0.68
N ASN A 138 -13.83 -10.14 0.96
CA ASN A 138 -14.96 -9.22 0.98
C ASN A 138 -15.82 -9.53 2.23
N ASP A 139 -15.14 -9.70 3.36
CA ASP A 139 -15.73 -10.13 4.63
C ASP A 139 -15.97 -8.98 5.61
N GLY A 140 -15.90 -7.71 5.15
CA GLY A 140 -16.05 -6.56 6.03
C GLY A 140 -14.98 -6.46 7.12
N GLY A 141 -13.91 -7.25 7.03
CA GLY A 141 -12.86 -7.36 8.06
C GLY A 141 -13.28 -8.15 9.30
N ILE A 142 -14.45 -8.81 9.29
CA ILE A 142 -14.93 -9.55 10.47
C ILE A 142 -14.02 -10.70 10.86
N GLY A 143 -13.36 -11.36 9.89
CA GLY A 143 -12.35 -12.36 10.17
C GLY A 143 -11.20 -11.79 11.01
N CYS A 144 -10.65 -10.65 10.61
CA CYS A 144 -9.59 -9.95 11.32
C CYS A 144 -9.99 -9.62 12.76
N ILE A 145 -11.17 -9.06 12.95
CA ILE A 145 -11.65 -8.69 14.29
C ILE A 145 -11.91 -9.91 15.17
N ARG A 146 -12.35 -11.03 14.59
CA ARG A 146 -12.48 -12.30 15.32
C ARG A 146 -11.14 -12.81 15.85
N ALA A 147 -10.09 -12.76 15.04
CA ALA A 147 -8.76 -13.15 15.49
C ALA A 147 -8.23 -12.30 16.65
N LEU A 148 -8.76 -11.08 16.78
CA LEU A 148 -8.47 -10.14 17.88
C LEU A 148 -9.41 -10.27 19.08
N GLY A 149 -10.36 -11.23 19.06
CA GLY A 149 -11.26 -11.53 20.18
C GLY A 149 -12.66 -10.90 20.07
N GLY A 150 -12.98 -10.23 18.97
CA GLY A 150 -14.35 -9.79 18.67
C GLY A 150 -15.22 -10.97 18.22
N ARG A 151 -16.54 -10.88 18.44
CA ARG A 151 -17.49 -11.94 18.07
C ARG A 151 -18.63 -11.37 17.26
N PHE A 152 -18.99 -12.07 16.20
CA PHE A 152 -20.12 -11.72 15.31
C PHE A 152 -21.16 -12.84 15.45
N LEU A 153 -22.33 -12.47 15.96
CA LEU A 153 -23.34 -13.43 16.37
C LEU A 153 -24.54 -13.38 15.43
N ASP A 154 -25.10 -14.55 15.14
CA ASP A 154 -26.32 -14.71 14.37
C ASP A 154 -27.60 -14.49 15.22
N GLU A 155 -28.77 -14.80 14.66
CA GLU A 155 -30.06 -14.66 15.33
C GLU A 155 -30.24 -15.60 16.55
N ASN A 156 -29.51 -16.70 16.60
CA ASN A 156 -29.52 -17.67 17.69
C ASN A 156 -28.46 -17.33 18.76
N GLY A 157 -27.62 -16.32 18.53
CA GLY A 157 -26.49 -15.99 19.38
C GLY A 157 -25.27 -16.89 19.13
N GLU A 158 -25.25 -17.65 18.04
CA GLU A 158 -24.10 -18.47 17.65
C GLU A 158 -23.06 -17.63 16.93
N GLU A 159 -21.77 -17.97 17.15
CA GLU A 159 -20.66 -17.24 16.57
C GLU A 159 -20.46 -17.63 15.11
N LEU A 160 -20.43 -16.62 14.23
CA LEU A 160 -20.18 -16.78 12.80
C LEU A 160 -18.68 -17.02 12.53
N LYS A 161 -18.39 -17.73 11.43
CA LYS A 161 -17.02 -18.13 11.08
C LYS A 161 -16.12 -16.96 10.66
N GLY A 162 -16.69 -15.93 10.05
CA GLY A 162 -15.97 -14.72 9.66
C GLY A 162 -15.47 -14.74 8.22
N CYS A 163 -16.35 -15.01 7.29
CA CYS A 163 -16.13 -14.87 5.84
C CYS A 163 -17.22 -13.99 5.20
N GLY A 164 -17.07 -13.67 3.91
CA GLY A 164 -17.99 -12.77 3.22
C GLY A 164 -19.46 -13.18 3.29
N GLY A 165 -19.75 -14.48 3.13
CA GLY A 165 -21.12 -15.03 3.20
C GLY A 165 -21.75 -14.97 4.60
N ASP A 166 -21.00 -14.63 5.64
CA ASP A 166 -21.53 -14.50 7.00
C ASP A 166 -22.11 -13.12 7.29
N LEU A 167 -21.72 -12.09 6.52
CA LEU A 167 -22.14 -10.70 6.75
C LEU A 167 -23.65 -10.52 6.84
N ILE A 168 -24.42 -11.23 6.00
CA ILE A 168 -25.90 -11.16 5.99
C ILE A 168 -26.54 -11.76 7.25
N LYS A 169 -25.83 -12.68 7.93
CA LYS A 169 -26.33 -13.40 9.11
C LYS A 169 -26.10 -12.64 10.41
N ILE A 170 -25.23 -11.62 10.41
CA ILE A 170 -24.89 -10.87 11.62
C ILE A 170 -26.15 -10.20 12.20
N LYS A 171 -26.37 -10.38 13.49
CA LYS A 171 -27.42 -9.69 14.28
C LYS A 171 -26.86 -8.88 15.42
N LYS A 172 -25.67 -9.28 15.92
CA LYS A 172 -25.01 -8.59 17.03
C LYS A 172 -23.49 -8.69 16.87
N ILE A 173 -22.82 -7.60 17.21
CA ILE A 173 -21.35 -7.55 17.32
C ILE A 173 -21.01 -7.42 18.81
N ASP A 174 -20.19 -8.31 19.32
CA ASP A 174 -19.72 -8.31 20.70
C ASP A 174 -18.20 -8.07 20.73
N ILE A 175 -17.80 -6.92 21.23
CA ILE A 175 -16.41 -6.50 21.33
C ILE A 175 -15.84 -6.61 22.76
N SER A 176 -16.59 -7.23 23.68
CA SER A 176 -16.17 -7.37 25.09
C SER A 176 -14.89 -8.20 25.26
N GLY A 177 -14.65 -9.12 24.31
CA GLY A 177 -13.46 -9.97 24.27
C GLY A 177 -12.29 -9.42 23.45
N LEU A 178 -12.38 -8.23 22.89
CA LEU A 178 -11.28 -7.65 22.12
C LEU A 178 -10.01 -7.53 22.97
N ASN A 179 -8.88 -7.86 22.34
CA ASN A 179 -7.57 -7.76 22.99
C ASN A 179 -7.37 -6.35 23.59
N PRO A 180 -7.20 -6.24 24.92
CA PRO A 180 -7.12 -4.93 25.60
C PRO A 180 -5.93 -4.08 25.13
N LEU A 181 -4.88 -4.68 24.61
CA LEU A 181 -3.70 -4.00 24.09
C LEU A 181 -4.01 -3.10 22.88
N ILE A 182 -5.13 -3.33 22.20
CA ILE A 182 -5.60 -2.47 21.10
C ILE A 182 -5.74 -1.01 21.55
N LYS A 183 -6.21 -0.78 22.78
CA LYS A 183 -6.40 0.57 23.32
C LYS A 183 -5.10 1.35 23.55
N GLU A 184 -3.99 0.64 23.65
CA GLU A 184 -2.66 1.20 23.87
C GLU A 184 -1.87 1.39 22.58
N CYS A 185 -2.43 0.92 21.47
CA CYS A 185 -1.75 0.86 20.17
C CYS A 185 -2.31 1.93 19.22
N ARG A 186 -1.40 2.59 18.49
CA ARG A 186 -1.74 3.42 17.35
C ARG A 186 -1.76 2.56 16.09
N PHE A 187 -2.85 2.63 15.33
CA PHE A 187 -2.97 1.94 14.05
C PHE A 187 -3.05 2.95 12.92
N THR A 188 -2.11 2.85 11.98
CA THR A 188 -2.13 3.59 10.71
C THR A 188 -2.48 2.61 9.60
N VAL A 189 -3.53 2.91 8.83
CA VAL A 189 -4.01 2.06 7.75
C VAL A 189 -3.68 2.73 6.43
N MET A 190 -2.79 2.13 5.65
CA MET A 190 -2.36 2.65 4.35
C MET A 190 -3.43 2.31 3.31
N CYS A 191 -4.06 3.35 2.77
CA CYS A 191 -5.19 3.20 1.85
C CYS A 191 -5.27 4.40 0.91
N ASP A 192 -5.13 4.17 -0.39
CA ASP A 192 -5.22 5.21 -1.43
C ASP A 192 -6.55 5.20 -2.18
N VAL A 193 -7.47 4.28 -1.84
CA VAL A 193 -8.81 4.26 -2.40
C VAL A 193 -9.79 4.99 -1.50
N THR A 194 -10.77 5.65 -2.12
CA THR A 194 -11.78 6.46 -1.42
C THR A 194 -13.16 5.83 -1.41
N ASN A 195 -13.28 4.58 -1.86
CA ASN A 195 -14.55 3.87 -2.00
C ASN A 195 -15.28 3.76 -0.65
N PRO A 196 -16.59 4.06 -0.60
CA PRO A 196 -17.41 3.83 0.57
C PRO A 196 -17.59 2.33 0.84
N LEU A 197 -18.17 1.99 1.98
CA LEU A 197 -18.38 0.59 2.35
C LEU A 197 -19.38 -0.10 1.41
N CYS A 198 -20.51 0.53 1.15
CA CYS A 198 -21.62 0.00 0.35
C CYS A 198 -21.95 0.87 -0.86
N GLY A 199 -22.83 0.37 -1.74
CA GLY A 199 -23.34 1.06 -2.92
C GLY A 199 -22.55 0.76 -4.19
N LYS A 200 -22.91 1.43 -5.29
CA LYS A 200 -22.33 1.16 -6.61
C LYS A 200 -20.82 1.32 -6.66
N ASP A 201 -20.28 2.27 -5.90
CA ASP A 201 -18.86 2.56 -5.79
C ASP A 201 -18.25 1.92 -4.52
N GLY A 202 -19.03 1.08 -3.83
CA GLY A 202 -18.64 0.40 -2.60
C GLY A 202 -17.67 -0.77 -2.79
N ALA A 203 -17.28 -1.38 -1.69
CA ALA A 203 -16.32 -2.49 -1.63
C ALA A 203 -16.65 -3.63 -2.60
N THR A 204 -17.90 -4.08 -2.58
CA THR A 204 -18.36 -5.28 -3.28
C THR A 204 -18.40 -5.10 -4.77
N TYR A 205 -19.07 -4.06 -5.27
CA TYR A 205 -19.22 -3.85 -6.71
C TYR A 205 -17.93 -3.40 -7.38
N THR A 206 -17.12 -2.59 -6.70
CA THR A 206 -15.86 -2.13 -7.27
C THR A 206 -14.80 -3.23 -7.33
N PHE A 207 -14.63 -4.01 -6.27
CA PHE A 207 -13.50 -4.93 -6.13
C PHE A 207 -13.87 -6.42 -6.12
N GLY A 208 -15.17 -6.76 -6.03
CA GLY A 208 -15.60 -8.16 -5.90
C GLY A 208 -15.29 -9.01 -7.13
N ARG A 209 -15.39 -8.44 -8.33
CA ARG A 209 -15.17 -9.17 -9.59
C ARG A 209 -13.77 -9.76 -9.70
N GLN A 210 -12.73 -8.99 -9.38
CA GLN A 210 -11.35 -9.49 -9.41
C GLN A 210 -11.08 -10.59 -8.37
N LYS A 211 -11.93 -10.67 -7.34
CA LYS A 211 -11.89 -11.70 -6.29
C LYS A 211 -12.72 -12.94 -6.63
N GLY A 212 -13.30 -13.00 -7.84
CA GLY A 212 -14.06 -14.13 -8.34
C GLY A 212 -15.58 -14.00 -8.19
N ALA A 213 -16.11 -12.84 -7.76
CA ALA A 213 -17.55 -12.66 -7.65
C ALA A 213 -18.20 -12.47 -9.03
N THR A 214 -19.22 -13.30 -9.35
CA THR A 214 -20.17 -13.04 -10.44
C THR A 214 -21.11 -11.90 -10.05
N PRO A 215 -21.89 -11.33 -10.99
CA PRO A 215 -22.88 -10.30 -10.64
C PRO A 215 -23.86 -10.75 -9.54
N GLU A 216 -24.30 -12.02 -9.57
CA GLU A 216 -25.22 -12.59 -8.58
C GLU A 216 -24.55 -12.69 -7.20
N ILE A 217 -23.27 -13.10 -7.16
CA ILE A 217 -22.47 -13.14 -5.93
C ILE A 217 -22.23 -11.72 -5.40
N GLN A 218 -21.99 -10.75 -6.28
CA GLN A 218 -21.86 -9.34 -5.86
C GLN A 218 -23.15 -8.84 -5.20
N ASP A 219 -24.32 -9.14 -5.78
CA ASP A 219 -25.62 -8.76 -5.19
C ASP A 219 -25.87 -9.44 -3.83
N GLU A 220 -25.46 -10.69 -3.67
CA GLU A 220 -25.54 -11.42 -2.40
C GLU A 220 -24.63 -10.76 -1.33
N LEU A 221 -23.37 -10.55 -1.67
CA LEU A 221 -22.38 -9.96 -0.77
C LEU A 221 -22.70 -8.52 -0.39
N GLU A 222 -23.23 -7.74 -1.34
CA GLU A 222 -23.63 -6.35 -1.08
C GLU A 222 -24.75 -6.28 -0.05
N LYS A 223 -25.74 -7.17 -0.12
CA LYS A 223 -26.79 -7.27 0.92
C LYS A 223 -26.19 -7.55 2.29
N GLY A 224 -25.18 -8.43 2.34
CA GLY A 224 -24.43 -8.72 3.56
C GLY A 224 -23.67 -7.52 4.08
N MET A 225 -22.98 -6.80 3.18
CA MET A 225 -22.22 -5.59 3.54
C MET A 225 -23.14 -4.49 4.06
N CYS A 226 -24.30 -4.29 3.43
CA CYS A 226 -25.31 -3.33 3.92
C CYS A 226 -25.85 -3.73 5.30
N ASN A 227 -26.16 -5.01 5.53
CA ASN A 227 -26.55 -5.49 6.86
C ASN A 227 -25.47 -5.19 7.91
N TYR A 228 -24.22 -5.47 7.61
CA TYR A 228 -23.09 -5.19 8.50
C TYR A 228 -22.93 -3.71 8.79
N ARG A 229 -23.01 -2.85 7.78
CA ARG A 229 -23.01 -1.39 7.93
C ARG A 229 -24.13 -0.92 8.86
N ASP A 230 -25.36 -1.40 8.67
CA ASP A 230 -26.51 -1.01 9.49
C ASP A 230 -26.34 -1.40 10.96
N ILE A 231 -25.71 -2.55 11.20
CA ILE A 231 -25.41 -2.99 12.58
C ILE A 231 -24.31 -2.12 13.20
N ILE A 232 -23.26 -1.78 12.45
CA ILE A 232 -22.23 -0.82 12.90
C ILE A 232 -22.88 0.51 13.28
N GLN A 233 -23.70 1.07 12.39
CA GLN A 233 -24.42 2.31 12.65
C GLN A 233 -25.27 2.23 13.93
N LYS A 234 -26.01 1.13 14.08
CA LYS A 234 -26.92 0.93 15.23
C LYS A 234 -26.18 0.74 16.55
N GLN A 235 -25.08 -0.03 16.57
CA GLN A 235 -24.38 -0.40 17.80
C GLN A 235 -23.27 0.59 18.19
N PHE A 236 -22.62 1.21 17.22
CA PHE A 236 -21.45 2.07 17.45
C PHE A 236 -21.68 3.52 17.01
N GLY A 237 -22.80 3.83 16.34
CA GLY A 237 -23.14 5.19 15.92
C GLY A 237 -22.26 5.72 14.76
N MET A 238 -21.54 4.85 14.05
CA MET A 238 -20.61 5.23 12.98
C MET A 238 -21.24 4.98 11.61
N ASP A 239 -21.30 6.03 10.78
CA ASP A 239 -21.80 5.97 9.40
C ASP A 239 -20.63 5.68 8.43
N MET A 240 -20.45 4.42 8.07
CA MET A 240 -19.35 3.97 7.20
C MET A 240 -19.54 4.28 5.72
N ASP A 241 -20.73 4.64 5.27
CA ASP A 241 -20.96 5.01 3.86
C ASP A 241 -20.42 6.42 3.55
N ASN A 242 -20.30 7.29 4.56
CA ASN A 242 -19.74 8.63 4.41
C ASN A 242 -18.23 8.70 4.75
N VAL A 243 -17.61 7.56 5.04
CA VAL A 243 -16.17 7.49 5.35
C VAL A 243 -15.40 7.01 4.11
N LYS A 244 -14.56 7.90 3.56
CA LYS A 244 -13.67 7.57 2.45
C LYS A 244 -12.73 6.43 2.84
N GLY A 245 -12.61 5.42 1.99
CA GLY A 245 -11.75 4.26 2.23
C GLY A 245 -12.35 3.17 3.12
N ALA A 246 -13.59 3.33 3.61
CA ALA A 246 -14.26 2.30 4.39
C ALA A 246 -14.43 0.99 3.62
N GLY A 247 -14.62 1.07 2.29
CA GLY A 247 -14.72 -0.10 1.40
C GLY A 247 -13.41 -0.75 1.02
N ALA A 248 -12.28 -0.14 1.36
CA ALA A 248 -10.97 -0.70 1.03
C ALA A 248 -10.80 -2.12 1.57
N ALA A 249 -10.12 -2.96 0.78
CA ALA A 249 -9.87 -4.36 1.14
C ALA A 249 -11.14 -5.15 1.52
N GLY A 250 -12.24 -4.90 0.78
CA GLY A 250 -13.49 -5.62 1.04
C GLY A 250 -14.12 -5.31 2.38
N GLY A 251 -13.97 -4.07 2.86
CA GLY A 251 -14.49 -3.56 4.12
C GLY A 251 -13.55 -3.70 5.31
N LEU A 252 -12.34 -4.23 5.14
CA LEU A 252 -11.33 -4.27 6.21
C LEU A 252 -10.99 -2.85 6.68
N GLY A 253 -10.95 -1.85 5.77
CA GLY A 253 -10.78 -0.44 6.13
C GLY A 253 -11.78 0.02 7.19
N ALA A 254 -13.07 -0.27 7.00
CA ALA A 254 -14.11 0.04 7.99
C ALA A 254 -13.87 -0.68 9.33
N ALA A 255 -13.55 -1.98 9.29
CA ALA A 255 -13.31 -2.74 10.51
C ALA A 255 -12.15 -2.19 11.33
N LEU A 256 -11.02 -1.85 10.69
CA LEU A 256 -9.86 -1.29 11.37
C LEU A 256 -10.16 0.08 12.00
N MET A 257 -10.98 0.91 11.33
CA MET A 257 -11.42 2.19 11.91
C MET A 257 -12.35 1.99 13.10
N VAL A 258 -13.39 1.15 12.95
CA VAL A 258 -14.43 0.97 13.96
C VAL A 258 -13.91 0.30 15.23
N PHE A 259 -13.13 -0.77 15.07
CA PHE A 259 -12.77 -1.64 16.20
C PHE A 259 -11.36 -1.40 16.75
N LEU A 260 -10.45 -0.87 15.93
CA LEU A 260 -9.08 -0.57 16.35
C LEU A 260 -8.80 0.93 16.45
N ASN A 261 -9.79 1.78 16.17
CA ASN A 261 -9.61 3.23 16.07
C ASN A 261 -8.47 3.61 15.09
N GLY A 262 -8.32 2.83 14.01
CA GLY A 262 -7.31 3.03 13.00
C GLY A 262 -7.52 4.31 12.20
N THR A 263 -6.43 4.99 11.87
CA THR A 263 -6.45 6.19 11.04
C THR A 263 -6.05 5.83 9.61
N LEU A 264 -6.91 6.12 8.64
CA LEU A 264 -6.57 5.97 7.22
C LEU A 264 -5.60 7.08 6.81
N LYS A 265 -4.51 6.71 6.15
CA LYS A 265 -3.54 7.61 5.53
C LYS A 265 -3.16 7.10 4.15
N SER A 266 -2.70 8.01 3.30
CA SER A 266 -2.07 7.62 2.03
C SER A 266 -0.91 6.66 2.27
N GLY A 267 -0.76 5.67 1.38
CA GLY A 267 0.31 4.71 1.45
C GLY A 267 1.67 5.38 1.38
N ILE A 268 1.89 6.22 0.37
CA ILE A 268 3.17 6.91 0.18
C ILE A 268 3.49 7.85 1.36
N GLU A 269 2.55 8.65 1.86
CA GLU A 269 2.76 9.53 3.00
C GLU A 269 3.19 8.74 4.25
N THR A 270 2.54 7.59 4.46
CA THR A 270 2.90 6.71 5.59
C THR A 270 4.30 6.13 5.42
N VAL A 271 4.65 5.68 4.21
CA VAL A 271 5.99 5.16 3.92
C VAL A 271 7.04 6.24 4.13
N LEU A 272 6.83 7.45 3.62
CA LEU A 272 7.76 8.57 3.79
C LEU A 272 7.96 8.93 5.27
N ASP A 273 6.88 8.94 6.07
CA ASP A 273 6.94 9.10 7.53
C ASP A 273 7.79 7.99 8.17
N LEU A 274 7.55 6.72 7.80
CA LEU A 274 8.23 5.57 8.39
C LEU A 274 9.74 5.54 8.11
N VAL A 275 10.17 6.03 6.93
CA VAL A 275 11.57 6.07 6.51
C VAL A 275 12.28 7.38 6.86
N ASP A 276 11.59 8.30 7.54
CA ASP A 276 12.12 9.61 7.97
C ASP A 276 12.61 10.46 6.77
N PHE A 277 11.77 10.49 5.71
CA PHE A 277 12.15 11.05 4.41
C PHE A 277 12.60 12.51 4.51
N ASP A 278 11.88 13.35 5.25
CA ASP A 278 12.19 14.77 5.40
C ASP A 278 13.59 14.99 5.98
N ARG A 279 14.00 14.18 6.95
CA ARG A 279 15.35 14.22 7.50
C ARG A 279 16.41 13.81 6.48
N ARG A 280 16.08 12.88 5.58
CA ARG A 280 17.00 12.47 4.52
C ARG A 280 17.19 13.53 3.44
N LEU A 281 16.28 14.50 3.33
CA LEU A 281 16.40 15.65 2.44
C LEU A 281 17.47 16.65 2.90
N GLU A 282 17.93 16.60 4.14
CA GLU A 282 18.94 17.52 4.67
C GLU A 282 20.23 17.49 3.84
N GLY A 283 20.56 18.63 3.25
CA GLY A 283 21.76 18.82 2.43
C GLY A 283 21.73 18.10 1.09
N VAL A 284 20.57 17.63 0.63
CA VAL A 284 20.38 17.07 -0.71
C VAL A 284 20.24 18.21 -1.72
N ASP A 285 20.96 18.13 -2.83
CA ASP A 285 20.87 19.10 -3.92
C ASP A 285 19.76 18.76 -4.92
N VAL A 286 19.52 17.49 -5.20
CA VAL A 286 18.50 17.00 -6.16
C VAL A 286 17.99 15.63 -5.73
N VAL A 287 16.67 15.45 -5.79
CA VAL A 287 16.02 14.14 -5.67
C VAL A 287 15.71 13.59 -7.06
N VAL A 288 16.03 12.32 -7.30
CA VAL A 288 15.60 11.61 -8.51
C VAL A 288 14.62 10.52 -8.11
N THR A 289 13.40 10.62 -8.63
CA THR A 289 12.32 9.64 -8.45
C THR A 289 11.91 9.02 -9.78
N GLY A 290 10.89 8.20 -9.81
CA GLY A 290 10.34 7.64 -11.04
C GLY A 290 9.46 6.42 -10.81
N GLU A 291 8.82 6.00 -11.88
CA GLU A 291 7.95 4.83 -11.95
C GLU A 291 7.89 4.27 -13.37
N GLY A 292 7.35 3.05 -13.56
CA GLY A 292 7.28 2.41 -14.88
C GLY A 292 6.36 3.12 -15.87
N ALA A 293 5.22 3.63 -15.44
CA ALA A 293 4.28 4.35 -16.29
C ALA A 293 3.60 5.46 -15.50
N THR A 294 3.66 6.68 -16.03
CA THR A 294 3.07 7.88 -15.44
C THR A 294 1.91 8.36 -16.28
N ASP A 295 0.76 8.57 -15.66
CA ASP A 295 -0.45 9.10 -16.27
C ASP A 295 -1.23 9.97 -15.26
N TRP A 296 -2.48 10.31 -15.58
CA TRP A 296 -3.36 11.07 -14.69
C TRP A 296 -3.57 10.43 -13.29
N GLN A 297 -3.31 9.13 -13.12
CA GLN A 297 -3.43 8.45 -11.83
C GLN A 297 -2.23 8.71 -10.91
N SER A 298 -1.10 9.13 -11.47
CA SER A 298 0.13 9.34 -10.69
C SER A 298 0.04 10.51 -9.70
N VAL A 299 -0.99 11.36 -9.84
CA VAL A 299 -1.30 12.44 -8.88
C VAL A 299 -2.29 12.04 -7.77
N PHE A 300 -2.60 10.75 -7.65
CA PHE A 300 -3.53 10.26 -6.63
C PHE A 300 -2.83 9.30 -5.64
N GLY A 301 -1.99 9.86 -4.76
CA GLY A 301 -1.39 9.11 -3.64
C GLY A 301 -0.23 8.19 -4.04
N LYS A 302 0.37 8.37 -5.23
CA LYS A 302 1.50 7.54 -5.67
C LYS A 302 2.86 8.11 -5.28
N VAL A 303 3.91 7.30 -5.43
CA VAL A 303 5.29 7.62 -5.03
C VAL A 303 5.76 8.97 -5.55
N MET A 304 5.61 9.24 -6.84
CA MET A 304 6.10 10.49 -7.43
C MET A 304 5.41 11.72 -6.84
N GLN A 305 4.11 11.65 -6.56
CA GLN A 305 3.36 12.75 -5.94
C GLN A 305 3.87 13.03 -4.51
N GLY A 306 3.97 11.99 -3.67
CA GLY A 306 4.45 12.16 -2.30
C GLY A 306 5.87 12.74 -2.26
N ILE A 307 6.80 12.17 -3.03
CA ILE A 307 8.17 12.67 -3.14
C ILE A 307 8.20 14.14 -3.58
N GLY A 308 7.42 14.49 -4.61
CA GLY A 308 7.37 15.87 -5.13
C GLY A 308 6.86 16.86 -4.10
N ILE A 309 5.79 16.54 -3.37
CA ILE A 309 5.22 17.40 -2.31
C ILE A 309 6.26 17.68 -1.22
N HIS A 310 6.93 16.64 -0.69
CA HIS A 310 7.96 16.82 0.33
C HIS A 310 9.16 17.62 -0.17
N CYS A 311 9.65 17.33 -1.38
CA CYS A 311 10.74 18.08 -1.99
C CYS A 311 10.39 19.56 -2.18
N LYS A 312 9.19 19.85 -2.69
CA LYS A 312 8.68 21.23 -2.85
C LYS A 312 8.60 21.97 -1.52
N ALA A 313 8.14 21.31 -0.46
CA ALA A 313 8.06 21.89 0.88
C ALA A 313 9.44 22.26 1.46
N HIS A 314 10.49 21.53 1.07
CA HIS A 314 11.86 21.75 1.51
C HIS A 314 12.70 22.60 0.51
N GLY A 315 12.10 23.01 -0.62
CA GLY A 315 12.78 23.79 -1.65
C GLY A 315 13.88 23.01 -2.39
N ILE A 316 13.75 21.68 -2.46
CA ILE A 316 14.70 20.78 -3.13
C ILE A 316 14.11 20.36 -4.47
N PRO A 317 14.80 20.56 -5.60
CA PRO A 317 14.31 20.14 -6.90
C PRO A 317 14.21 18.62 -6.98
N ALA A 318 13.05 18.14 -7.44
CA ALA A 318 12.79 16.73 -7.72
C ALA A 318 12.58 16.51 -9.22
N VAL A 319 13.26 15.54 -9.78
CA VAL A 319 13.14 15.16 -11.20
C VAL A 319 12.83 13.66 -11.30
N ALA A 320 12.18 13.25 -12.39
CA ALA A 320 11.76 11.86 -12.53
C ALA A 320 12.30 11.20 -13.81
N ILE A 321 12.61 9.89 -13.68
CA ILE A 321 12.78 9.00 -14.83
C ILE A 321 11.59 8.06 -14.84
N VAL A 322 10.89 8.02 -15.98
CA VAL A 322 9.67 7.21 -16.16
C VAL A 322 9.79 6.30 -17.38
N GLY A 323 9.17 5.15 -17.33
CA GLY A 323 9.17 4.23 -18.48
C GLY A 323 8.35 4.79 -19.63
N SER A 324 7.18 5.32 -19.35
CA SER A 324 6.32 5.96 -20.35
C SER A 324 5.49 7.08 -19.73
N MET A 325 5.04 8.02 -20.58
CA MET A 325 4.15 9.11 -20.21
C MET A 325 2.80 8.93 -20.92
N GLY A 326 1.74 8.78 -20.14
CA GLY A 326 0.37 8.72 -20.63
C GLY A 326 -0.31 10.08 -20.59
N LYS A 327 -1.61 10.10 -20.91
CA LYS A 327 -2.43 11.32 -20.85
C LYS A 327 -2.51 11.83 -19.40
N GLY A 328 -2.26 13.13 -19.19
CA GLY A 328 -2.30 13.76 -17.86
C GLY A 328 -1.05 13.51 -17.00
N ALA A 329 0.01 12.92 -17.55
CA ALA A 329 1.28 12.73 -16.82
C ALA A 329 1.89 14.06 -16.35
N GLU A 330 1.67 15.16 -17.09
CA GLU A 330 2.22 16.49 -16.78
C GLU A 330 1.59 17.14 -15.54
N ASP A 331 0.42 16.65 -15.09
CA ASP A 331 -0.24 17.18 -13.89
C ASP A 331 0.65 17.00 -12.64
N ILE A 332 1.62 16.08 -12.70
CA ILE A 332 2.58 15.83 -11.60
C ILE A 332 3.49 17.03 -11.30
N PHE A 333 3.70 17.93 -12.27
CA PHE A 333 4.52 19.13 -12.09
C PHE A 333 3.93 20.07 -11.04
N GLU A 334 2.62 20.09 -10.87
CA GLU A 334 1.97 20.89 -9.83
C GLU A 334 2.33 20.41 -8.40
N TYR A 335 2.74 19.17 -8.29
CA TYR A 335 3.09 18.52 -7.02
C TYR A 335 4.59 18.55 -6.69
N GLY A 336 5.39 19.28 -7.48
CA GLY A 336 6.80 19.53 -7.15
C GLY A 336 7.83 18.70 -7.91
N ILE A 337 7.38 17.92 -8.91
CA ILE A 337 8.31 17.35 -9.89
C ILE A 337 8.65 18.44 -10.93
N GLU A 338 9.92 18.79 -11.05
CA GLU A 338 10.36 19.87 -11.94
C GLU A 338 10.47 19.40 -13.41
N SER A 339 10.79 18.15 -13.65
CA SER A 339 10.95 17.59 -15.00
C SER A 339 10.86 16.08 -15.00
N MET A 340 10.44 15.52 -16.13
CA MET A 340 10.43 14.08 -16.38
C MET A 340 11.21 13.71 -17.64
N ILE A 341 11.93 12.60 -17.59
CA ILE A 341 12.61 11.99 -18.74
C ILE A 341 12.12 10.55 -18.91
N THR A 342 11.72 10.19 -20.15
CA THR A 342 11.36 8.79 -20.42
C THR A 342 12.60 7.94 -20.65
N THR A 343 12.51 6.65 -20.31
CA THR A 343 13.55 5.66 -20.63
C THR A 343 13.63 5.44 -22.14
N ILE A 344 12.48 5.50 -22.82
CA ILE A 344 12.39 5.27 -24.27
C ILE A 344 13.20 6.32 -25.03
N ASN A 345 14.12 5.88 -25.89
CA ASN A 345 15.02 6.73 -26.63
C ASN A 345 14.83 6.65 -28.16
N GLY A 346 13.85 5.89 -28.63
CA GLY A 346 13.50 5.72 -30.04
C GLY A 346 12.14 5.04 -30.21
N VAL A 347 11.74 4.79 -31.43
CA VAL A 347 10.51 4.05 -31.72
C VAL A 347 10.79 2.56 -31.49
N MET A 348 10.09 1.95 -30.58
CA MET A 348 10.21 0.53 -30.23
C MET A 348 8.88 -0.01 -29.69
N THR A 349 8.71 -1.31 -29.70
CA THR A 349 7.56 -1.99 -29.09
C THR A 349 7.75 -2.13 -27.58
N LEU A 350 6.66 -2.35 -26.85
CA LEU A 350 6.72 -2.58 -25.39
C LEU A 350 7.61 -3.80 -25.03
N PRO A 351 7.49 -4.96 -25.68
CA PRO A 351 8.41 -6.07 -25.40
C PRO A 351 9.89 -5.70 -25.57
N GLU A 352 10.27 -5.02 -26.66
CA GLU A 352 11.65 -4.55 -26.85
C GLU A 352 12.09 -3.60 -25.74
N ALA A 353 11.23 -2.70 -25.29
CA ALA A 353 11.52 -1.80 -24.19
C ALA A 353 11.71 -2.53 -22.85
N LEU A 354 10.93 -3.59 -22.59
CA LEU A 354 11.06 -4.41 -21.39
C LEU A 354 12.33 -5.27 -21.42
N ASP A 355 12.66 -5.85 -22.56
CA ASP A 355 13.87 -6.68 -22.74
C ASP A 355 15.17 -5.87 -22.57
N HIS A 356 15.15 -4.57 -22.91
CA HIS A 356 16.29 -3.65 -22.79
C HIS A 356 16.18 -2.64 -21.64
N ALA A 357 15.35 -2.93 -20.62
CA ALA A 357 14.98 -1.98 -19.58
C ALA A 357 16.20 -1.38 -18.86
N GLU A 358 17.21 -2.17 -18.50
CA GLU A 358 18.42 -1.68 -17.81
C GLU A 358 19.22 -0.70 -18.67
N GLU A 359 19.45 -1.04 -19.94
CA GLU A 359 20.19 -0.20 -20.88
C GLU A 359 19.47 1.13 -21.13
N LEU A 360 18.16 1.08 -21.34
CA LEU A 360 17.32 2.24 -21.57
C LEU A 360 17.28 3.15 -20.34
N TYR A 361 17.13 2.58 -19.14
CA TYR A 361 17.14 3.33 -17.89
C TYR A 361 18.49 4.01 -17.64
N LEU A 362 19.60 3.29 -17.78
CA LEU A 362 20.95 3.85 -17.66
C LEU A 362 21.20 4.97 -18.69
N GLY A 363 20.71 4.79 -19.92
CA GLY A 363 20.76 5.82 -20.96
C GLY A 363 19.97 7.08 -20.58
N ALA A 364 18.78 6.92 -20.00
CA ALA A 364 17.97 8.03 -19.48
C ALA A 364 18.67 8.74 -18.32
N ALA A 365 19.21 7.99 -17.36
CA ALA A 365 19.96 8.53 -16.23
C ALA A 365 21.17 9.36 -16.70
N ARG A 366 21.93 8.87 -17.67
CA ARG A 366 23.05 9.62 -18.27
C ARG A 366 22.59 10.92 -18.93
N ARG A 367 21.45 10.90 -19.65
CA ARG A 367 20.87 12.13 -20.25
C ARG A 367 20.50 13.12 -19.14
N LEU A 368 19.81 12.68 -18.10
CA LEU A 368 19.42 13.48 -16.95
C LEU A 368 20.63 14.18 -16.32
N PHE A 369 21.65 13.43 -15.90
CA PHE A 369 22.82 14.02 -15.24
C PHE A 369 23.64 14.93 -16.14
N ARG A 370 23.71 14.66 -17.46
CA ARG A 370 24.32 15.59 -18.43
C ARG A 370 23.56 16.90 -18.53
N MET A 371 22.22 16.87 -18.51
CA MET A 371 21.39 18.08 -18.51
C MET A 371 21.58 18.88 -17.21
N LEU A 372 21.59 18.23 -16.06
CA LEU A 372 21.88 18.89 -14.77
C LEU A 372 23.27 19.55 -14.78
N ARG A 373 24.30 18.87 -15.30
CA ARG A 373 25.65 19.45 -15.42
C ARG A 373 25.69 20.62 -16.41
N ALA A 374 24.94 20.57 -17.50
CA ALA A 374 24.86 21.70 -18.44
C ALA A 374 24.18 22.90 -17.79
N GLY A 375 23.06 22.69 -17.07
CA GLY A 375 22.35 23.72 -16.33
C GLY A 375 23.19 24.38 -15.24
N SER A 376 23.96 23.61 -14.48
CA SER A 376 24.84 24.14 -13.41
C SER A 376 25.97 25.05 -13.90
N ARG A 377 26.23 25.11 -15.21
CA ARG A 377 27.22 26.01 -15.84
C ARG A 377 26.62 27.36 -16.27
N LEU A 378 25.29 27.47 -16.18
CA LEU A 378 24.56 28.69 -16.57
C LEU A 378 24.30 29.60 -15.37
N LEU A 379 24.47 29.09 -14.17
CA LEU A 379 24.40 29.78 -12.88
C LEU A 379 25.78 30.17 -12.39
#